data_a0969cbc195a984212f8ef591034643b
#
_entry.id   a0969cbc195a984212f8ef591034643b
#
_cell.length_a   1.000
_cell.length_b   1.000
_cell.length_c   1.000
_cell.angle_alpha   90.00
_cell.angle_beta   90.00
_cell.angle_gamma   90.00
#
_symmetry.space_group_name_H-M   'P 1'
#
loop_
_entity.id
_entity.type
_entity.pdbx_description
1 polymer ?
#
loop_
_entity_poly.entity_id
_entity_poly.type
_entity_poly.pdbx_seq_one_letter_code
_entity_poly.pdbx_strand_id
1 'polypeptide(L)'
;QVFTCKKLLMTKKKLPVRFTGQHFTIDKVLIKDAIRQANISNQDTVLDIGAGKGFFTVHLLKIANNVVAIENDTALVEHLRKLFSDARNVQVVGCDFRNFAVPKFPFKVVSNIPYGITSDIFKILMFESLENFLGGSIVLQLEPTQKLFSRKLYNPYTVFYHTFFDLKLVYEVGPESFLPPPTVKSALLNIKRKHLFFDFKFKAKYLAFISCLLEKPDLSVKTALKSIF
;
A
#
# COMPACT_ATOMS: atom_id res chain seq x y z
N GLN A 1 16.40 13.30 0.37
CA GLN A 1 16.70 11.99 0.96
C GLN A 1 16.62 10.93 -0.16
N VAL A 2 17.64 10.06 -0.27
CA VAL A 2 17.68 9.01 -1.30
C VAL A 2 17.03 7.75 -0.73
N PHE A 3 15.98 7.26 -1.39
CA PHE A 3 15.30 6.01 -1.05
C PHE A 3 16.04 4.82 -1.67
N THR A 4 16.14 3.73 -0.93
CA THR A 4 16.91 2.56 -1.34
C THR A 4 16.16 1.26 -1.06
N CYS A 5 16.57 0.20 -1.74
CA CYS A 5 16.17 -1.18 -1.43
C CYS A 5 17.03 -1.71 -0.26
N LYS A 6 16.42 -2.43 0.67
CA LYS A 6 17.17 -3.13 1.72
C LYS A 6 18.11 -4.14 1.07
N LYS A 7 19.42 -4.13 1.44
CA LYS A 7 20.37 -5.12 0.94
C LYS A 7 19.93 -6.54 1.36
N LEU A 8 19.35 -7.29 0.43
CA LEU A 8 19.31 -8.75 0.56
C LEU A 8 20.61 -9.32 0.02
N LEU A 9 21.25 -10.24 0.73
CA LEU A 9 22.28 -11.13 0.20
C LEU A 9 21.62 -12.00 -0.89
N MET A 10 21.74 -11.56 -2.14
CA MET A 10 21.12 -12.25 -3.27
C MET A 10 21.93 -13.49 -3.65
N THR A 11 21.42 -14.65 -3.39
CA THR A 11 21.71 -15.83 -4.22
C THR A 11 20.97 -15.68 -5.55
N LYS A 12 21.74 -15.50 -6.64
CA LYS A 12 21.21 -15.37 -8.00
C LYS A 12 20.53 -16.67 -8.44
N LYS A 13 19.21 -16.78 -8.32
CA LYS A 13 18.42 -17.68 -9.17
C LYS A 13 17.68 -16.81 -10.18
N LYS A 14 18.13 -16.86 -11.45
CA LYS A 14 17.31 -16.41 -12.58
C LYS A 14 16.07 -17.29 -12.64
N LEU A 15 14.95 -16.80 -12.17
CA LEU A 15 13.65 -17.39 -12.47
C LEU A 15 13.26 -16.99 -13.90
N PRO A 16 12.65 -17.92 -14.68
CA PRO A 16 12.17 -17.60 -16.01
C PRO A 16 11.16 -16.46 -15.93
N VAL A 17 11.20 -15.56 -16.92
CA VAL A 17 10.24 -14.47 -17.11
C VAL A 17 8.86 -15.10 -17.25
N ARG A 18 8.15 -15.27 -16.14
CA ARG A 18 6.71 -15.51 -16.17
C ARG A 18 6.07 -14.17 -16.50
N PHE A 19 5.15 -14.17 -17.45
CA PHE A 19 4.20 -13.09 -17.66
C PHE A 19 3.64 -12.70 -16.29
N THR A 20 4.22 -11.68 -15.70
CA THR A 20 3.70 -11.08 -14.48
C THR A 20 2.38 -10.48 -14.88
N GLY A 21 1.28 -10.88 -14.23
CA GLY A 21 -0.06 -10.35 -14.48
C GLY A 21 -0.14 -8.86 -14.12
N GLN A 22 0.59 -8.05 -14.89
CA GLN A 22 0.62 -6.59 -14.74
C GLN A 22 -0.58 -6.00 -15.48
N HIS A 23 -1.41 -5.29 -14.76
CA HIS A 23 -2.58 -4.60 -15.29
C HIS A 23 -2.40 -3.10 -15.09
N PHE A 24 -2.04 -2.39 -16.16
CA PHE A 24 -1.80 -0.94 -16.12
C PHE A 24 -3.12 -0.19 -16.13
N THR A 25 -3.33 0.69 -15.18
CA THR A 25 -4.51 1.57 -15.14
C THR A 25 -4.45 2.57 -16.28
N ILE A 26 -5.40 2.48 -17.22
CA ILE A 26 -5.52 3.40 -18.35
C ILE A 26 -6.66 4.40 -18.16
N ASP A 27 -7.53 4.17 -17.22
CA ASP A 27 -8.70 5.00 -16.91
C ASP A 27 -8.27 6.29 -16.19
N LYS A 28 -8.39 7.40 -16.90
CA LYS A 28 -8.04 8.72 -16.38
C LYS A 28 -8.99 9.20 -15.27
N VAL A 29 -10.23 8.72 -15.25
CA VAL A 29 -11.20 9.07 -14.19
C VAL A 29 -10.80 8.37 -12.89
N LEU A 30 -10.49 7.07 -12.96
CA LEU A 30 -10.00 6.31 -11.82
C LEU A 30 -8.73 6.94 -11.22
N ILE A 31 -7.76 7.35 -12.07
CA ILE A 31 -6.52 8.00 -11.59
C ILE A 31 -6.84 9.32 -10.88
N LYS A 32 -7.69 10.17 -11.45
CA LYS A 32 -8.08 11.44 -10.84
C LYS A 32 -8.82 11.23 -9.53
N ASP A 33 -9.72 10.25 -9.48
CA ASP A 33 -10.49 9.94 -8.28
C ASP A 33 -9.59 9.40 -7.16
N ALA A 34 -8.63 8.52 -7.47
CA ALA A 34 -7.67 8.03 -6.50
C ALA A 34 -6.86 9.18 -5.89
N ILE A 35 -6.34 10.10 -6.72
CA ILE A 35 -5.58 11.26 -6.25
C ILE A 35 -6.46 12.18 -5.39
N ARG A 36 -7.70 12.46 -5.82
CA ARG A 36 -8.66 13.28 -5.08
C ARG A 36 -8.99 12.67 -3.71
N GLN A 37 -9.29 11.36 -3.66
CA GLN A 37 -9.60 10.65 -2.42
C GLN A 37 -8.42 10.63 -1.44
N ALA A 38 -7.19 10.56 -1.93
CA ALA A 38 -5.99 10.62 -1.12
C ALA A 38 -5.69 12.01 -0.55
N ASN A 39 -6.37 13.04 -1.03
CA ASN A 39 -6.17 14.44 -0.62
C ASN A 39 -4.68 14.84 -0.63
N ILE A 40 -4.04 14.68 -1.80
CA ILE A 40 -2.62 14.98 -1.98
C ILE A 40 -2.42 16.50 -2.09
N SER A 41 -1.37 17.00 -1.45
CA SER A 41 -0.95 18.40 -1.47
C SER A 41 0.52 18.56 -1.90
N ASN A 42 0.94 19.78 -2.11
CA ASN A 42 2.33 20.14 -2.44
C ASN A 42 3.30 20.05 -1.25
N GLN A 43 2.88 19.52 -0.12
CA GLN A 43 3.72 19.20 1.04
C GLN A 43 3.96 17.69 1.18
N ASP A 44 3.21 16.87 0.45
CA ASP A 44 3.22 15.43 0.63
C ASP A 44 4.38 14.76 -0.12
N THR A 45 4.96 13.75 0.52
CA THR A 45 5.72 12.69 -0.15
C THR A 45 4.75 11.53 -0.44
N VAL A 46 4.68 11.12 -1.70
CA VAL A 46 3.75 10.09 -2.16
C VAL A 46 4.50 8.91 -2.75
N LEU A 47 4.17 7.70 -2.31
CA LEU A 47 4.68 6.47 -2.92
C LEU A 47 3.70 5.96 -3.98
N ASP A 48 4.22 5.61 -5.16
CA ASP A 48 3.54 4.87 -6.22
C ASP A 48 4.13 3.45 -6.25
N ILE A 49 3.41 2.48 -5.67
CA ILE A 49 3.88 1.10 -5.45
C ILE A 49 3.47 0.23 -6.64
N GLY A 50 4.45 -0.27 -7.39
CA GLY A 50 4.23 -0.93 -8.67
C GLY A 50 3.90 0.10 -9.74
N ALA A 51 4.75 1.11 -9.88
CA ALA A 51 4.50 2.28 -10.74
C ALA A 51 4.28 1.93 -12.22
N GLY A 52 4.74 0.76 -12.66
CA GLY A 52 4.50 0.24 -14.01
C GLY A 52 4.97 1.19 -15.10
N LYS A 53 4.04 1.65 -15.93
CA LYS A 53 4.32 2.64 -16.99
C LYS A 53 4.26 4.10 -16.51
N GLY A 54 4.07 4.34 -15.21
CA GLY A 54 4.08 5.68 -14.63
C GLY A 54 2.77 6.47 -14.74
N PHE A 55 1.64 5.82 -15.00
CA PHE A 55 0.37 6.51 -15.19
C PHE A 55 -0.09 7.29 -13.95
N PHE A 56 0.07 6.75 -12.76
CA PHE A 56 -0.16 7.49 -11.51
C PHE A 56 0.94 8.53 -11.27
N THR A 57 2.20 8.13 -11.42
CA THR A 57 3.37 8.99 -11.20
C THR A 57 3.27 10.31 -11.97
N VAL A 58 2.95 10.28 -13.27
CA VAL A 58 2.80 11.49 -14.13
C VAL A 58 1.81 12.51 -13.55
N HIS A 59 0.72 12.03 -12.94
CA HIS A 59 -0.29 12.93 -12.36
C HIS A 59 0.13 13.43 -10.98
N LEU A 60 0.77 12.56 -10.18
CA LEU A 60 1.25 12.89 -8.84
C LEU A 60 2.35 13.97 -8.86
N LEU A 61 3.24 13.95 -9.87
CA LEU A 61 4.31 14.95 -10.03
C LEU A 61 3.81 16.38 -10.14
N LYS A 62 2.55 16.57 -10.58
CA LYS A 62 1.96 17.91 -10.73
C LYS A 62 1.43 18.50 -9.42
N ILE A 63 1.31 17.67 -8.37
CA ILE A 63 0.60 18.02 -7.14
C ILE A 63 1.48 17.82 -5.92
N ALA A 64 2.17 16.68 -5.83
CA ALA A 64 2.96 16.28 -4.68
C ALA A 64 4.30 17.02 -4.63
N ASN A 65 4.83 17.19 -3.42
CA ASN A 65 6.19 17.70 -3.21
C ASN A 65 7.23 16.73 -3.75
N ASN A 66 7.11 15.45 -3.37
CA ASN A 66 7.98 14.38 -3.84
C ASN A 66 7.16 13.13 -4.20
N VAL A 67 7.57 12.43 -5.25
CA VAL A 67 7.01 11.14 -5.64
C VAL A 67 8.10 10.09 -5.65
N VAL A 68 7.85 8.94 -5.04
CA VAL A 68 8.73 7.78 -5.11
C VAL A 68 8.02 6.70 -5.91
N ALA A 69 8.47 6.48 -7.15
CA ALA A 69 7.97 5.44 -8.04
C ALA A 69 8.75 4.14 -7.79
N ILE A 70 8.10 3.13 -7.24
CA ILE A 70 8.71 1.86 -6.85
C ILE A 70 8.25 0.80 -7.84
N GLU A 71 9.19 0.14 -8.52
CA GLU A 71 8.89 -0.87 -9.53
C GLU A 71 9.91 -2.02 -9.44
N ASN A 72 9.45 -3.25 -9.63
CA ASN A 72 10.30 -4.43 -9.54
C ASN A 72 10.82 -4.91 -10.91
N ASP A 73 10.09 -4.63 -11.98
CA ASP A 73 10.47 -5.01 -13.34
C ASP A 73 11.56 -4.07 -13.86
N THR A 74 12.72 -4.64 -14.22
CA THR A 74 13.89 -3.86 -14.66
C THR A 74 13.63 -3.05 -15.93
N ALA A 75 12.86 -3.58 -16.87
CA ALA A 75 12.56 -2.87 -18.13
C ALA A 75 11.63 -1.67 -17.87
N LEU A 76 10.67 -1.83 -16.94
CA LEU A 76 9.79 -0.73 -16.52
C LEU A 76 10.56 0.30 -15.69
N VAL A 77 11.50 -0.11 -14.85
CA VAL A 77 12.38 0.82 -14.12
C VAL A 77 13.20 1.69 -15.08
N GLU A 78 13.77 1.09 -16.12
CA GLU A 78 14.51 1.83 -17.15
C GLU A 78 13.57 2.78 -17.94
N HIS A 79 12.37 2.32 -18.28
CA HIS A 79 11.37 3.15 -18.91
C HIS A 79 11.02 4.36 -18.03
N LEU A 80 10.71 4.16 -16.75
CA LEU A 80 10.38 5.23 -15.80
C LEU A 80 11.53 6.23 -15.64
N ARG A 81 12.79 5.76 -15.56
CA ARG A 81 13.95 6.63 -15.48
C ARG A 81 14.10 7.52 -16.71
N LYS A 82 13.84 6.99 -17.92
CA LYS A 82 13.82 7.78 -19.15
C LYS A 82 12.65 8.77 -19.16
N LEU A 83 11.46 8.30 -18.81
CA LEU A 83 10.22 9.11 -18.82
C LEU A 83 10.33 10.32 -17.89
N PHE A 84 11.00 10.16 -16.76
CA PHE A 84 11.10 11.19 -15.72
C PHE A 84 12.50 11.78 -15.58
N SER A 85 13.37 11.68 -16.61
CA SER A 85 14.75 12.19 -16.59
C SER A 85 14.86 13.65 -16.16
N ASP A 86 13.89 14.48 -16.58
CA ASP A 86 13.89 15.92 -16.35
C ASP A 86 13.08 16.35 -15.11
N ALA A 87 12.38 15.40 -14.49
CA ALA A 87 11.54 15.69 -13.33
C ALA A 87 12.39 15.72 -12.05
N ARG A 88 12.37 16.86 -11.33
CA ARG A 88 13.19 17.07 -10.13
C ARG A 88 12.59 16.51 -8.85
N ASN A 89 11.27 16.27 -8.85
CA ASN A 89 10.50 15.83 -7.67
C ASN A 89 10.09 14.35 -7.75
N VAL A 90 10.84 13.53 -8.48
CA VAL A 90 10.61 12.08 -8.53
C VAL A 90 11.89 11.30 -8.27
N GLN A 91 11.74 10.19 -7.57
CA GLN A 91 12.76 9.16 -7.46
C GLN A 91 12.22 7.82 -7.95
N VAL A 92 12.88 7.20 -8.94
CA VAL A 92 12.53 5.85 -9.42
C VAL A 92 13.42 4.83 -8.71
N VAL A 93 12.79 3.92 -7.96
CA VAL A 93 13.46 2.86 -7.18
C VAL A 93 13.13 1.49 -7.77
N GLY A 94 14.15 0.83 -8.33
CA GLY A 94 14.05 -0.55 -8.82
C GLY A 94 14.08 -1.55 -7.66
N CYS A 95 12.93 -1.96 -7.14
CA CYS A 95 12.84 -2.77 -5.93
C CYS A 95 11.50 -3.49 -5.79
N ASP A 96 11.53 -4.72 -5.29
CA ASP A 96 10.33 -5.33 -4.72
C ASP A 96 9.93 -4.55 -3.45
N PHE A 97 8.67 -4.11 -3.36
CA PHE A 97 8.21 -3.29 -2.25
C PHE A 97 8.44 -3.94 -0.87
N ARG A 98 8.42 -5.27 -0.78
CA ARG A 98 8.73 -6.00 0.45
C ARG A 98 10.15 -5.74 0.97
N ASN A 99 11.06 -5.35 0.08
CA ASN A 99 12.45 -5.01 0.37
C ASN A 99 12.71 -3.49 0.36
N PHE A 100 11.69 -2.68 0.10
CA PHE A 100 11.83 -1.23 0.07
C PHE A 100 12.05 -0.67 1.48
N ALA A 101 12.95 0.29 1.60
CA ALA A 101 13.15 1.03 2.85
C ALA A 101 12.10 2.15 2.95
N VAL A 102 10.99 1.85 3.61
CA VAL A 102 9.86 2.78 3.76
C VAL A 102 10.31 4.03 4.51
N PRO A 103 9.80 5.25 4.14
CA PRO A 103 10.16 6.50 4.80
C PRO A 103 9.91 6.48 6.31
N LYS A 104 10.84 7.06 7.08
CA LYS A 104 10.69 7.29 8.53
C LYS A 104 10.15 8.67 8.86
N PHE A 105 9.39 9.26 7.96
CA PHE A 105 8.70 10.53 8.08
C PHE A 105 7.32 10.40 7.40
N PRO A 106 6.38 11.34 7.63
CA PRO A 106 5.03 11.26 7.09
C PRO A 106 4.98 11.10 5.57
N PHE A 107 4.22 10.12 5.08
CA PHE A 107 4.02 9.86 3.66
C PHE A 107 2.60 9.33 3.37
N LYS A 108 2.21 9.45 2.11
CA LYS A 108 0.96 8.91 1.57
C LYS A 108 1.24 7.89 0.46
N VAL A 109 0.22 7.12 0.06
CA VAL A 109 0.29 6.16 -1.06
C VAL A 109 -0.83 6.44 -2.04
N VAL A 110 -0.51 6.51 -3.33
CA VAL A 110 -1.51 6.49 -4.41
C VAL A 110 -0.97 5.59 -5.52
N SER A 111 -1.59 4.45 -5.72
CA SER A 111 -1.11 3.46 -6.70
C SER A 111 -2.15 2.40 -7.06
N ASN A 112 -1.93 1.75 -8.18
CA ASN A 112 -2.51 0.44 -8.49
C ASN A 112 -1.48 -0.62 -8.07
N ILE A 113 -1.69 -1.23 -6.90
CA ILE A 113 -0.68 -2.11 -6.30
C ILE A 113 -0.58 -3.48 -6.98
N PRO A 114 0.60 -4.13 -6.94
CA PRO A 114 0.74 -5.52 -7.41
C PRO A 114 -0.14 -6.46 -6.57
N TYR A 115 -1.08 -7.14 -7.23
CA TYR A 115 -2.09 -7.97 -6.56
C TYR A 115 -1.51 -9.13 -5.75
N GLY A 116 -0.41 -9.72 -6.22
CA GLY A 116 0.21 -10.88 -5.59
C GLY A 116 0.84 -10.61 -4.20
N ILE A 117 1.05 -9.35 -3.84
CA ILE A 117 1.66 -8.95 -2.56
C ILE A 117 0.78 -8.00 -1.74
N THR A 118 -0.52 -7.97 -2.01
CA THR A 118 -1.48 -7.07 -1.34
C THR A 118 -1.40 -7.16 0.19
N SER A 119 -1.36 -8.38 0.74
CA SER A 119 -1.29 -8.58 2.20
C SER A 119 0.02 -8.07 2.80
N ASP A 120 1.15 -8.24 2.10
CA ASP A 120 2.44 -7.71 2.53
C ASP A 120 2.43 -6.17 2.51
N ILE A 121 1.86 -5.57 1.45
CA ILE A 121 1.74 -4.11 1.33
C ILE A 121 0.91 -3.56 2.50
N PHE A 122 -0.24 -4.14 2.80
CA PHE A 122 -1.06 -3.71 3.93
C PHE A 122 -0.33 -3.82 5.26
N LYS A 123 0.37 -4.94 5.50
CA LYS A 123 1.16 -5.13 6.72
C LYS A 123 2.27 -4.08 6.83
N ILE A 124 3.04 -3.87 5.76
CA ILE A 124 4.13 -2.89 5.74
C ILE A 124 3.60 -1.47 5.99
N LEU A 125 2.52 -1.07 5.32
CA LEU A 125 1.96 0.28 5.44
C LEU A 125 1.24 0.48 6.77
N MET A 126 0.25 -0.36 7.09
CA MET A 126 -0.69 -0.10 8.19
C MET A 126 -0.24 -0.68 9.54
N PHE A 127 0.75 -1.57 9.57
CA PHE A 127 1.30 -2.08 10.83
C PHE A 127 2.76 -1.66 11.04
N GLU A 128 3.67 -2.00 10.10
CA GLU A 128 5.09 -1.73 10.31
C GLU A 128 5.39 -0.22 10.25
N SER A 129 4.73 0.52 9.35
CA SER A 129 4.90 1.96 9.13
C SER A 129 3.77 2.82 9.74
N LEU A 130 3.04 2.30 10.72
CA LEU A 130 1.88 2.95 11.34
C LEU A 130 2.15 4.41 11.76
N GLU A 131 3.36 4.70 12.24
CA GLU A 131 3.76 6.03 12.72
C GLU A 131 3.83 7.07 11.59
N ASN A 132 4.22 6.64 10.39
CA ASN A 132 4.55 7.53 9.28
C ASN A 132 3.56 7.44 8.11
N PHE A 133 2.84 6.34 7.97
CA PHE A 133 1.83 6.20 6.93
C PHE A 133 0.57 6.97 7.28
N LEU A 134 0.31 8.03 6.53
CA LEU A 134 -0.85 8.90 6.75
C LEU A 134 -2.13 8.38 6.08
N GLY A 135 -1.99 7.47 5.12
CA GLY A 135 -3.09 6.95 4.32
C GLY A 135 -2.88 7.22 2.82
N GLY A 136 -3.96 7.23 2.07
CA GLY A 136 -3.94 7.42 0.62
C GLY A 136 -5.05 6.67 -0.08
N SER A 137 -4.85 6.38 -1.36
CA SER A 137 -5.82 5.63 -2.17
C SER A 137 -5.12 4.54 -2.96
N ILE A 138 -5.67 3.34 -2.90
CA ILE A 138 -5.06 2.15 -3.49
C ILE A 138 -6.09 1.48 -4.39
N VAL A 139 -5.68 1.19 -5.63
CA VAL A 139 -6.42 0.30 -6.53
C VAL A 139 -5.86 -1.12 -6.33
N LEU A 140 -6.75 -2.08 -6.10
CA LEU A 140 -6.41 -3.47 -5.82
C LEU A 140 -7.56 -4.40 -6.20
N GLN A 141 -7.37 -5.71 -6.11
CA GLN A 141 -8.45 -6.66 -6.35
C GLN A 141 -9.62 -6.47 -5.38
N LEU A 142 -10.85 -6.68 -5.88
CA LEU A 142 -12.07 -6.51 -5.11
C LEU A 142 -12.16 -7.48 -3.92
N GLU A 143 -11.81 -8.74 -4.11
CA GLU A 143 -11.95 -9.76 -3.06
C GLU A 143 -11.11 -9.46 -1.79
N PRO A 144 -9.79 -9.14 -1.85
CA PRO A 144 -9.05 -8.69 -0.69
C PRO A 144 -9.64 -7.44 -0.04
N THR A 145 -10.19 -6.52 -0.85
CA THR A 145 -10.86 -5.31 -0.33
C THR A 145 -12.10 -5.67 0.46
N GLN A 146 -12.96 -6.55 -0.07
CA GLN A 146 -14.18 -6.99 0.61
C GLN A 146 -13.88 -7.71 1.94
N LYS A 147 -12.77 -8.47 2.01
CA LYS A 147 -12.33 -9.12 3.25
C LYS A 147 -12.02 -8.13 4.37
N LEU A 148 -11.56 -6.92 4.05
CA LEU A 148 -11.35 -5.87 5.06
C LEU A 148 -12.68 -5.41 5.71
N PHE A 149 -13.80 -5.50 4.98
CA PHE A 149 -15.12 -5.07 5.46
C PHE A 149 -16.02 -6.23 5.90
N SER A 150 -15.48 -7.46 5.95
CA SER A 150 -16.22 -8.62 6.43
C SER A 150 -16.58 -8.46 7.89
N ARG A 151 -17.85 -8.78 8.24
CA ARG A 151 -18.30 -8.84 9.64
C ARG A 151 -17.67 -9.99 10.43
N LYS A 152 -17.10 -10.98 9.73
CA LYS A 152 -16.42 -12.10 10.35
C LYS A 152 -14.95 -11.72 10.60
N LEU A 153 -14.65 -11.34 11.82
CA LEU A 153 -13.32 -10.88 12.23
C LEU A 153 -12.43 -12.09 12.59
N TYR A 154 -11.89 -12.75 11.58
CA TYR A 154 -10.94 -13.87 11.81
C TYR A 154 -9.47 -13.44 11.77
N ASN A 155 -9.19 -12.28 11.20
CA ASN A 155 -7.83 -11.81 11.02
C ASN A 155 -7.54 -10.64 11.97
N PRO A 156 -6.61 -10.81 12.92
CA PRO A 156 -6.27 -9.76 13.88
C PRO A 156 -5.73 -8.48 13.21
N TYR A 157 -5.08 -8.60 12.06
CA TYR A 157 -4.64 -7.43 11.29
C TYR A 157 -5.82 -6.61 10.78
N THR A 158 -6.94 -7.23 10.37
CA THR A 158 -8.13 -6.48 9.94
C THR A 158 -8.68 -5.62 11.08
N VAL A 159 -8.79 -6.19 12.29
CA VAL A 159 -9.20 -5.43 13.48
C VAL A 159 -8.22 -4.30 13.79
N PHE A 160 -6.92 -4.61 13.72
CA PHE A 160 -5.87 -3.62 13.92
C PHE A 160 -5.98 -2.47 12.93
N TYR A 161 -6.18 -2.76 11.63
CA TYR A 161 -6.32 -1.72 10.60
C TYR A 161 -7.52 -0.83 10.86
N HIS A 162 -8.67 -1.40 11.19
CA HIS A 162 -9.87 -0.62 11.54
C HIS A 162 -9.72 0.20 12.84
N THR A 163 -8.84 -0.21 13.75
CA THR A 163 -8.54 0.61 14.93
C THR A 163 -7.82 1.90 14.56
N PHE A 164 -6.80 1.81 13.69
CA PHE A 164 -5.91 2.94 13.40
C PHE A 164 -6.25 3.71 12.12
N PHE A 165 -7.10 3.15 11.25
CA PHE A 165 -7.45 3.76 9.98
C PHE A 165 -8.96 3.76 9.73
N ASP A 166 -9.44 4.83 9.10
CA ASP A 166 -10.72 4.85 8.42
C ASP A 166 -10.51 4.27 7.03
N LEU A 167 -11.14 3.13 6.77
CA LEU A 167 -11.09 2.43 5.49
C LEU A 167 -12.42 2.65 4.77
N LYS A 168 -12.36 3.03 3.49
CA LYS A 168 -13.55 3.23 2.66
C LYS A 168 -13.36 2.57 1.30
N LEU A 169 -14.17 1.57 0.97
CA LEU A 169 -14.35 1.13 -0.40
C LEU A 169 -15.11 2.25 -1.13
N VAL A 170 -14.44 2.93 -2.05
CA VAL A 170 -15.02 4.08 -2.77
C VAL A 170 -15.97 3.56 -3.84
N TYR A 171 -15.51 2.67 -4.71
CA TYR A 171 -16.32 1.92 -5.69
C TYR A 171 -15.55 0.72 -6.26
N GLU A 172 -16.30 -0.19 -6.90
CA GLU A 172 -15.75 -1.30 -7.67
C GLU A 172 -15.26 -0.81 -9.04
N VAL A 173 -14.15 -1.35 -9.50
CA VAL A 173 -13.51 -0.98 -10.78
C VAL A 173 -13.57 -2.18 -11.72
N GLY A 174 -14.12 -1.97 -12.92
CA GLY A 174 -14.21 -2.99 -13.95
C GLY A 174 -12.87 -3.27 -14.64
N PRO A 175 -12.73 -4.45 -15.28
CA PRO A 175 -11.52 -4.83 -16.00
C PRO A 175 -11.14 -3.88 -17.14
N GLU A 176 -12.12 -3.20 -17.73
CA GLU A 176 -11.95 -2.24 -18.83
C GLU A 176 -11.09 -1.03 -18.46
N SER A 177 -10.94 -0.74 -17.18
CA SER A 177 -10.06 0.33 -16.67
C SER A 177 -8.57 0.00 -16.77
N PHE A 178 -8.21 -1.21 -17.23
CA PHE A 178 -6.84 -1.71 -17.24
C PHE A 178 -6.40 -2.28 -18.59
N LEU A 179 -5.10 -2.24 -18.85
CA LEU A 179 -4.48 -2.86 -20.04
C LEU A 179 -3.24 -3.68 -19.64
N PRO A 180 -3.18 -5.00 -19.90
CA PRO A 180 -4.33 -5.84 -20.30
C PRO A 180 -5.41 -5.89 -19.20
N PRO A 181 -6.67 -6.17 -19.53
CA PRO A 181 -7.72 -6.28 -18.52
C PRO A 181 -7.47 -7.49 -17.60
N PRO A 182 -7.66 -7.34 -16.27
CA PRO A 182 -7.62 -8.47 -15.34
C PRO A 182 -8.83 -9.38 -15.51
N THR A 183 -8.70 -10.63 -15.08
CA THR A 183 -9.81 -11.59 -15.06
C THR A 183 -10.79 -11.37 -13.91
N VAL A 184 -10.41 -10.53 -12.94
CA VAL A 184 -11.18 -10.24 -11.73
C VAL A 184 -11.43 -8.75 -11.61
N LYS A 185 -12.53 -8.39 -10.94
CA LYS A 185 -12.81 -6.98 -10.61
C LYS A 185 -11.79 -6.43 -9.63
N SER A 186 -11.59 -5.12 -9.71
CA SER A 186 -10.77 -4.34 -8.79
C SER A 186 -11.65 -3.41 -7.95
N ALA A 187 -11.04 -2.69 -7.04
CA ALA A 187 -11.70 -1.69 -6.21
C ALA A 187 -10.77 -0.50 -5.97
N LEU A 188 -11.35 0.67 -5.79
CA LEU A 188 -10.67 1.83 -5.24
C LEU A 188 -10.92 1.86 -3.73
N LEU A 189 -9.86 1.66 -2.95
CA LEU A 189 -9.86 1.74 -1.49
C LEU A 189 -9.21 3.05 -1.06
N ASN A 190 -9.92 3.84 -0.24
CA ASN A 190 -9.34 4.97 0.45
C ASN A 190 -8.99 4.59 1.89
N ILE A 191 -7.83 5.03 2.34
CA ILE A 191 -7.26 4.77 3.66
C ILE A 191 -6.90 6.11 4.28
N LYS A 192 -7.37 6.38 5.50
CA LYS A 192 -7.03 7.59 6.25
C LYS A 192 -6.62 7.22 7.67
N ARG A 193 -5.43 7.64 8.12
CA ARG A 193 -5.01 7.40 9.50
C ARG A 193 -5.88 8.21 10.47
N LYS A 194 -6.33 7.57 11.54
CA LYS A 194 -7.05 8.21 12.64
C LYS A 194 -6.08 8.93 13.57
N HIS A 195 -6.54 10.01 14.16
CA HIS A 195 -5.82 10.69 15.24
C HIS A 195 -6.20 10.02 16.58
N LEU A 196 -5.33 9.15 17.07
CA LEU A 196 -5.54 8.43 18.34
C LEU A 196 -4.39 8.74 19.29
N PHE A 197 -4.71 8.87 20.58
CA PHE A 197 -3.71 8.87 21.65
C PHE A 197 -3.23 7.44 21.89
N PHE A 198 -2.21 7.01 21.15
CA PHE A 198 -1.65 5.67 21.23
C PHE A 198 -0.13 5.73 21.14
N ASP A 199 0.56 5.12 22.10
CA ASP A 199 2.02 4.98 22.03
C ASP A 199 2.38 3.81 21.12
N PHE A 200 2.92 4.11 19.95
CA PHE A 200 3.21 3.14 18.88
C PHE A 200 4.19 2.03 19.29
N LYS A 201 4.97 2.22 20.37
CA LYS A 201 5.81 1.14 20.91
C LYS A 201 4.99 -0.08 21.35
N PHE A 202 3.71 0.09 21.68
CA PHE A 202 2.80 -0.98 22.08
C PHE A 202 2.05 -1.64 20.94
N LYS A 203 2.26 -1.26 19.68
CA LYS A 203 1.50 -1.82 18.54
C LYS A 203 1.57 -3.34 18.43
N ALA A 204 2.73 -3.96 18.71
CA ALA A 204 2.89 -5.40 18.69
C ALA A 204 2.12 -6.08 19.83
N LYS A 205 2.15 -5.52 21.05
CA LYS A 205 1.36 -6.02 22.18
C LYS A 205 -0.14 -5.87 21.93
N TYR A 206 -0.56 -4.76 21.32
CA TYR A 206 -1.95 -4.56 20.95
C TYR A 206 -2.42 -5.59 19.92
N LEU A 207 -1.61 -5.89 18.88
CA LEU A 207 -1.92 -6.94 17.93
C LEU A 207 -2.00 -8.31 18.59
N ALA A 208 -1.08 -8.63 19.51
CA ALA A 208 -1.11 -9.88 20.28
C ALA A 208 -2.38 -9.99 21.15
N PHE A 209 -2.82 -8.89 21.76
CA PHE A 209 -4.07 -8.81 22.51
C PHE A 209 -5.29 -9.11 21.61
N ILE A 210 -5.38 -8.49 20.43
CA ILE A 210 -6.45 -8.78 19.46
C ILE A 210 -6.42 -10.27 19.07
N SER A 211 -5.23 -10.82 18.77
CA SER A 211 -5.08 -12.24 18.39
C SER A 211 -5.59 -13.16 19.49
N CYS A 212 -5.20 -12.90 20.74
CA CYS A 212 -5.64 -13.69 21.89
C CYS A 212 -7.17 -13.68 22.05
N LEU A 213 -7.82 -12.51 21.88
CA LEU A 213 -9.28 -12.40 21.98
C LEU A 213 -10.00 -13.12 20.81
N LEU A 214 -9.45 -13.10 19.62
CA LEU A 214 -10.04 -13.79 18.47
C LEU A 214 -9.87 -15.31 18.51
N GLU A 215 -8.76 -15.79 19.08
CA GLU A 215 -8.51 -17.23 19.27
C GLU A 215 -9.30 -17.82 20.44
N LYS A 216 -9.57 -17.01 21.46
CA LYS A 216 -10.24 -17.42 22.70
C LYS A 216 -11.38 -16.46 23.02
N PRO A 217 -12.49 -16.51 22.29
CA PRO A 217 -13.60 -15.53 22.43
C PRO A 217 -14.25 -15.53 23.80
N ASP A 218 -14.16 -16.65 24.53
CA ASP A 218 -14.72 -16.77 25.89
C ASP A 218 -13.79 -16.22 26.98
N LEU A 219 -12.58 -15.81 26.63
CA LEU A 219 -11.61 -15.27 27.58
C LEU A 219 -12.04 -13.85 28.00
N SER A 220 -12.03 -13.60 29.33
CA SER A 220 -12.28 -12.24 29.79
C SER A 220 -11.17 -11.27 29.34
N VAL A 221 -11.55 -10.03 28.99
CA VAL A 221 -10.59 -8.98 28.60
C VAL A 221 -9.50 -8.79 29.67
N LYS A 222 -9.87 -8.85 30.95
CA LYS A 222 -8.93 -8.75 32.09
C LYS A 222 -7.87 -9.85 32.05
N THR A 223 -8.26 -11.10 31.76
CA THR A 223 -7.34 -12.25 31.67
C THR A 223 -6.44 -12.12 30.44
N ALA A 224 -6.98 -11.72 29.29
CA ALA A 224 -6.19 -11.48 28.09
C ALA A 224 -5.15 -10.36 28.29
N LEU A 225 -5.52 -9.26 28.93
CA LEU A 225 -4.57 -8.19 29.26
C LEU A 225 -3.43 -8.69 30.15
N LYS A 226 -3.74 -9.40 31.23
CA LYS A 226 -2.70 -9.94 32.16
C LYS A 226 -1.74 -10.90 31.49
N SER A 227 -2.13 -11.58 30.40
CA SER A 227 -1.24 -12.52 29.68
C SER A 227 -0.27 -11.84 28.72
N ILE A 228 -0.49 -10.54 28.39
CA ILE A 228 0.26 -9.84 27.34
C ILE A 228 1.02 -8.64 27.89
N PHE A 229 0.51 -8.00 28.95
CA PHE A 229 1.08 -6.81 29.59
C PHE A 229 1.58 -7.11 31.00
#